data_1cec7da9d0d0eee69a8caabd1b14ca2d
#
_entry.id   1cec7da9d0d0eee69a8caabd1b14ca2d
#
_cell.length_a   1.000
_cell.length_b   1.000
_cell.length_c   1.000
_cell.angle_alpha   90.00
_cell.angle_beta   90.00
_cell.angle_gamma   90.00
#
_symmetry.space_group_name_H-M   'P 1'
#
loop_
_entity.id
_entity.type
_entity.pdbx_description
1 polymer ?
#
loop_
_entity_poly.entity_id
_entity_poly.type
_entity_poly.pdbx_seq_one_letter_code
_entity_poly.pdbx_strand_id
1 'polypeptide(L)'
;GKDGAGMKKHKYMENLSLKVIALFFAVFLWLIVINIDDPVDTQTFDNIPVEVKNEQVVKSKGKMYQILDGTENVSVKVTAKREILEKLTSSDFSAVADMQEMQINSLIPIKVSVKRYSSECKAEASPNNLVVEINDVKQKVFPLTVSVSGTPQNGCIIGNMTVNPEKITIKGSEPL
;
A
#
# COMPACT_ATOMS: atom_id res chain seq x y z
N GLY A 1 -81.87 -12.44 22.97
CA GLY A 1 -80.45 -12.66 23.05
C GLY A 1 -79.65 -11.99 21.93
N LYS A 2 -79.39 -10.71 22.04
CA LYS A 2 -78.39 -10.01 21.24
C LYS A 2 -77.67 -9.08 22.21
N ASP A 3 -76.50 -9.43 22.64
CA ASP A 3 -75.53 -8.47 23.24
C ASP A 3 -74.27 -9.24 23.66
N GLY A 4 -73.29 -9.39 22.75
CA GLY A 4 -72.11 -10.09 23.06
C GLY A 4 -70.91 -9.87 22.09
N ALA A 5 -71.02 -8.95 21.11
CA ALA A 5 -70.02 -8.80 20.08
C ALA A 5 -69.26 -7.45 20.06
N GLY A 6 -69.60 -6.52 20.98
CA GLY A 6 -69.09 -5.14 20.94
C GLY A 6 -67.85 -4.83 21.84
N MET A 7 -67.55 -5.68 22.82
CA MET A 7 -66.62 -5.31 23.92
C MET A 7 -65.19 -5.75 23.76
N LYS A 8 -64.80 -6.50 22.73
CA LYS A 8 -63.43 -6.98 22.58
C LYS A 8 -62.51 -6.04 21.76
N LYS A 9 -63.06 -5.13 20.97
CA LYS A 9 -62.29 -4.21 20.14
C LYS A 9 -61.63 -3.03 20.89
N HIS A 10 -62.24 -2.58 21.99
CA HIS A 10 -61.75 -1.41 22.73
C HIS A 10 -60.50 -1.69 23.60
N LYS A 11 -60.30 -2.93 24.07
CA LYS A 11 -59.19 -3.28 24.98
C LYS A 11 -57.81 -3.27 24.30
N TYR A 12 -57.76 -3.42 22.96
CA TYR A 12 -56.50 -3.36 22.21
C TYR A 12 -56.12 -1.91 21.82
N MET A 13 -57.04 -0.97 21.84
CA MET A 13 -56.81 0.44 21.53
C MET A 13 -56.59 1.31 22.76
N GLU A 14 -56.81 0.79 23.96
CA GLU A 14 -56.42 1.46 25.20
C GLU A 14 -54.90 1.59 25.26
N ASN A 15 -54.40 2.81 25.46
CA ASN A 15 -52.98 3.16 25.53
C ASN A 15 -52.18 2.92 24.23
N LEU A 16 -52.84 3.12 23.06
CA LEU A 16 -52.17 2.98 21.76
C LEU A 16 -50.93 3.86 21.65
N SER A 17 -50.97 5.08 22.17
CA SER A 17 -49.84 6.01 22.21
C SER A 17 -48.63 5.45 22.99
N LEU A 18 -48.89 4.83 24.14
CA LEU A 18 -47.84 4.17 24.92
C LEU A 18 -47.21 2.97 24.20
N LYS A 19 -48.02 2.20 23.47
CA LYS A 19 -47.54 1.06 22.67
C LYS A 19 -46.70 1.51 21.51
N VAL A 20 -47.07 2.61 20.85
CA VAL A 20 -46.28 3.21 19.76
C VAL A 20 -44.93 3.75 20.29
N ILE A 21 -44.95 4.45 21.43
CA ILE A 21 -43.73 4.94 22.07
C ILE A 21 -42.83 3.77 22.47
N ALA A 22 -43.39 2.71 23.06
CA ALA A 22 -42.62 1.51 23.42
C ALA A 22 -41.99 0.83 22.19
N LEU A 23 -42.69 0.76 21.05
CA LEU A 23 -42.19 0.24 19.80
C LEU A 23 -41.02 1.10 19.27
N PHE A 24 -41.18 2.43 19.27
CA PHE A 24 -40.10 3.33 18.90
C PHE A 24 -38.84 3.16 19.80
N PHE A 25 -39.06 3.03 21.09
CA PHE A 25 -37.96 2.80 22.04
C PHE A 25 -37.28 1.44 21.81
N ALA A 26 -38.02 0.40 21.51
CA ALA A 26 -37.48 -0.92 21.20
C ALA A 26 -36.65 -0.89 19.91
N VAL A 27 -37.14 -0.23 18.85
CA VAL A 27 -36.39 -0.07 17.60
C VAL A 27 -35.14 0.79 17.82
N PHE A 28 -35.25 1.86 18.60
CA PHE A 28 -34.12 2.73 18.92
C PHE A 28 -33.02 1.98 19.71
N LEU A 29 -33.40 1.22 20.73
CA LEU A 29 -32.47 0.38 21.50
C LEU A 29 -31.85 -0.71 20.62
N TRP A 30 -32.63 -1.31 19.73
CA TRP A 30 -32.10 -2.31 18.79
C TRP A 30 -31.07 -1.72 17.84
N LEU A 31 -31.28 -0.49 17.31
CA LEU A 31 -30.30 0.22 16.48
C LEU A 31 -29.02 0.56 17.26
N ILE A 32 -29.15 0.93 18.54
CA ILE A 32 -27.99 1.18 19.41
C ILE A 32 -27.19 -0.11 19.60
N VAL A 33 -27.85 -1.22 19.93
CA VAL A 33 -27.19 -2.51 20.18
C VAL A 33 -26.46 -3.00 18.94
N ILE A 34 -27.09 -2.96 17.76
CA ILE A 34 -26.44 -3.34 16.49
C ILE A 34 -25.20 -2.49 16.22
N ASN A 35 -25.25 -1.19 16.54
CA ASN A 35 -24.10 -0.30 16.32
C ASN A 35 -22.96 -0.52 17.35
N ILE A 36 -23.27 -1.08 18.50
CA ILE A 36 -22.28 -1.40 19.54
C ILE A 36 -21.63 -2.79 19.31
N ASP A 37 -22.38 -3.76 18.80
CA ASP A 37 -21.90 -5.14 18.63
C ASP A 37 -20.84 -5.29 17.52
N ASP A 38 -20.65 -4.28 16.65
CA ASP A 38 -19.71 -4.38 15.54
C ASP A 38 -19.02 -3.03 15.25
N PRO A 39 -18.22 -2.51 16.22
CA PRO A 39 -17.57 -1.23 16.05
C PRO A 39 -16.55 -1.28 14.91
N VAL A 40 -16.66 -0.29 14.02
CA VAL A 40 -15.64 -0.03 13.01
C VAL A 40 -14.48 0.69 13.70
N ASP A 41 -13.29 0.16 13.54
CA ASP A 41 -12.04 0.71 14.10
C ASP A 41 -11.03 0.96 12.99
N THR A 42 -9.94 1.65 13.32
CA THR A 42 -8.87 1.96 12.37
C THR A 42 -7.53 1.50 12.93
N GLN A 43 -6.81 0.70 12.15
CA GLN A 43 -5.49 0.22 12.48
C GLN A 43 -4.50 0.58 11.38
N THR A 44 -3.27 0.89 11.77
CA THR A 44 -2.17 1.18 10.84
C THR A 44 -1.23 -0.02 10.79
N PHE A 45 -0.89 -0.42 9.56
CA PHE A 45 0.09 -1.47 9.28
C PHE A 45 1.29 -0.81 8.62
N ASP A 46 2.44 -0.90 9.25
CA ASP A 46 3.65 -0.23 8.80
C ASP A 46 4.55 -1.13 7.96
N ASN A 47 5.51 -0.49 7.27
CA ASN A 47 6.59 -1.16 6.54
C ASN A 47 6.09 -2.06 5.40
N ILE A 48 5.09 -1.59 4.64
CA ILE A 48 4.58 -2.30 3.47
C ILE A 48 5.36 -1.82 2.25
N PRO A 49 6.09 -2.72 1.56
CA PRO A 49 6.90 -2.34 0.41
C PRO A 49 6.03 -1.94 -0.77
N VAL A 50 6.44 -0.87 -1.47
CA VAL A 50 5.79 -0.38 -2.68
C VAL A 50 6.40 -1.07 -3.90
N GLU A 51 5.59 -1.84 -4.62
CA GLU A 51 5.97 -2.45 -5.89
C GLU A 51 5.80 -1.43 -7.02
N VAL A 52 6.89 -1.13 -7.73
CA VAL A 52 6.85 -0.25 -8.89
C VAL A 52 6.55 -1.08 -10.13
N LYS A 53 5.53 -0.69 -10.88
CA LYS A 53 5.15 -1.32 -12.15
C LYS A 53 5.44 -0.44 -13.35
N ASN A 54 5.53 -1.08 -14.53
CA ASN A 54 5.72 -0.39 -15.82
C ASN A 54 6.99 0.49 -15.90
N GLU A 55 8.06 0.11 -15.20
CA GLU A 55 9.37 0.80 -15.26
C GLU A 55 9.90 1.03 -16.68
N GLN A 56 9.45 0.21 -17.64
CA GLN A 56 9.83 0.30 -19.04
C GLN A 56 9.51 1.67 -19.65
N VAL A 57 8.49 2.36 -19.13
CA VAL A 57 8.10 3.71 -19.59
C VAL A 57 9.25 4.72 -19.42
N VAL A 58 10.02 4.60 -18.35
CA VAL A 58 11.18 5.45 -18.06
C VAL A 58 12.42 4.92 -18.78
N LYS A 59 12.68 3.61 -18.70
CA LYS A 59 13.85 2.95 -19.28
C LYS A 59 13.89 3.06 -20.81
N SER A 60 12.74 2.96 -21.50
CA SER A 60 12.65 3.11 -22.96
C SER A 60 13.00 4.50 -23.46
N LYS A 61 12.87 5.52 -22.62
CA LYS A 61 13.27 6.90 -22.92
C LYS A 61 14.76 7.17 -22.62
N GLY A 62 15.55 6.13 -22.29
CA GLY A 62 16.96 6.27 -21.93
C GLY A 62 17.17 6.96 -20.57
N LYS A 63 16.19 6.89 -19.69
CA LYS A 63 16.23 7.51 -18.36
C LYS A 63 16.29 6.44 -17.25
N MET A 64 16.79 6.84 -16.10
CA MET A 64 16.73 6.08 -14.85
C MET A 64 15.87 6.84 -13.85
N TYR A 65 15.28 6.11 -12.92
CA TYR A 65 14.57 6.72 -11.79
C TYR A 65 15.22 6.30 -10.47
N GLN A 66 15.10 7.17 -9.49
CA GLN A 66 15.49 6.91 -8.10
C GLN A 66 14.28 7.25 -7.21
N ILE A 67 13.97 6.39 -6.26
CA ILE A 67 12.94 6.66 -5.28
C ILE A 67 13.53 7.56 -4.20
N LEU A 68 12.83 8.63 -3.87
CA LEU A 68 13.25 9.62 -2.88
C LEU A 68 12.40 9.53 -1.61
N ASP A 69 12.90 10.19 -0.56
CA ASP A 69 12.19 10.45 0.70
C ASP A 69 11.71 9.19 1.46
N GLY A 70 12.40 8.05 1.27
CA GLY A 70 12.05 6.83 1.98
C GLY A 70 10.66 6.29 1.68
N THR A 71 10.07 6.69 0.53
CA THR A 71 8.73 6.24 0.11
C THR A 71 8.70 4.81 -0.46
N GLU A 72 9.82 4.09 -0.36
CA GLU A 72 9.93 2.67 -0.73
C GLU A 72 9.01 1.77 0.10
N ASN A 73 8.78 2.17 1.36
CA ASN A 73 7.85 1.50 2.26
C ASN A 73 6.81 2.51 2.75
N VAL A 74 5.57 2.07 2.82
CA VAL A 74 4.46 2.90 3.28
C VAL A 74 3.76 2.27 4.47
N SER A 75 3.10 3.11 5.25
CA SER A 75 2.12 2.68 6.23
C SER A 75 0.75 2.63 5.57
N VAL A 76 -0.01 1.58 5.82
CA VAL A 76 -1.37 1.45 5.34
C VAL A 76 -2.34 1.59 6.51
N LYS A 77 -3.16 2.63 6.42
CA LYS A 77 -4.25 2.87 7.36
C LYS A 77 -5.50 2.13 6.89
N VAL A 78 -5.96 1.20 7.71
CA VAL A 78 -7.10 0.33 7.39
C VAL A 78 -8.24 0.60 8.34
N THR A 79 -9.41 0.83 7.78
CA THR A 79 -10.65 0.99 8.52
C THR A 79 -11.56 -0.20 8.19
N ALA A 80 -11.91 -0.98 9.20
CA ALA A 80 -12.75 -2.16 9.10
C ALA A 80 -13.35 -2.52 10.47
N LYS A 81 -14.19 -3.54 10.51
CA LYS A 81 -14.67 -4.14 11.75
C LYS A 81 -13.50 -4.67 12.57
N ARG A 82 -13.57 -4.51 13.90
CA ARG A 82 -12.49 -4.94 14.82
C ARG A 82 -12.09 -6.40 14.61
N GLU A 83 -13.08 -7.28 14.46
CA GLU A 83 -12.86 -8.71 14.23
C GLU A 83 -12.03 -8.99 12.96
N ILE A 84 -12.17 -8.15 11.93
CA ILE A 84 -11.41 -8.25 10.69
C ILE A 84 -10.00 -7.71 10.89
N LEU A 85 -9.85 -6.56 11.57
CA LEU A 85 -8.54 -5.95 11.84
C LEU A 85 -7.62 -6.89 12.61
N GLU A 86 -8.14 -7.63 13.59
CA GLU A 86 -7.38 -8.61 14.38
C GLU A 86 -6.86 -9.80 13.55
N LYS A 87 -7.49 -10.09 12.41
CA LYS A 87 -7.11 -11.19 11.50
C LYS A 87 -6.18 -10.75 10.36
N LEU A 88 -6.00 -9.43 10.17
CA LEU A 88 -5.16 -8.87 9.12
C LEU A 88 -3.71 -8.76 9.59
N THR A 89 -2.81 -8.98 8.65
CA THR A 89 -1.36 -8.84 8.82
C THR A 89 -0.78 -7.99 7.70
N SER A 90 0.43 -7.45 7.86
CA SER A 90 1.11 -6.65 6.81
C SER A 90 1.23 -7.39 5.48
N SER A 91 1.29 -8.73 5.48
CA SER A 91 1.36 -9.56 4.26
C SER A 91 0.06 -9.62 3.46
N ASP A 92 -1.06 -9.20 4.05
CA ASP A 92 -2.36 -9.14 3.38
C ASP A 92 -2.51 -7.88 2.51
N PHE A 93 -1.58 -6.94 2.61
CA PHE A 93 -1.59 -5.72 1.83
C PHE A 93 -0.59 -5.78 0.68
N SER A 94 -0.92 -5.11 -0.42
CA SER A 94 -0.04 -4.90 -1.55
C SER A 94 -0.15 -3.43 -1.97
N ALA A 95 0.96 -2.71 -1.90
CA ALA A 95 1.06 -1.33 -2.35
C ALA A 95 1.74 -1.31 -3.72
N VAL A 96 1.12 -0.69 -4.71
CA VAL A 96 1.61 -0.64 -6.09
C VAL A 96 1.64 0.81 -6.58
N ALA A 97 2.75 1.20 -7.17
CA ALA A 97 2.92 2.47 -7.87
C ALA A 97 3.17 2.19 -9.37
N ASP A 98 2.32 2.73 -10.24
CA ASP A 98 2.43 2.52 -11.68
C ASP A 98 3.09 3.72 -12.35
N MET A 99 4.26 3.51 -13.00
CA MET A 99 5.00 4.55 -13.72
C MET A 99 4.20 5.19 -14.87
N GLN A 100 3.17 4.52 -15.38
CA GLN A 100 2.27 5.10 -16.40
C GLN A 100 1.38 6.21 -15.82
N GLU A 101 1.09 6.18 -14.53
CA GLU A 101 0.26 7.15 -13.84
C GLU A 101 1.07 8.31 -13.23
N MET A 102 2.36 8.39 -13.56
CA MET A 102 3.25 9.43 -13.06
C MET A 102 2.76 10.83 -13.46
N GLN A 103 2.65 11.69 -12.45
CA GLN A 103 2.26 13.09 -12.62
C GLN A 103 3.44 13.98 -13.04
N ILE A 104 3.15 15.20 -13.48
CA ILE A 104 4.15 16.15 -13.99
C ILE A 104 5.24 16.48 -12.95
N ASN A 105 4.90 16.42 -11.67
CA ASN A 105 5.80 16.70 -10.54
C ASN A 105 6.55 15.44 -10.03
N SER A 106 6.66 14.39 -10.84
CA SER A 106 7.34 13.13 -10.51
C SER A 106 6.71 12.38 -9.30
N LEU A 107 5.44 12.61 -9.05
CA LEU A 107 4.66 11.89 -8.07
C LEU A 107 3.88 10.74 -8.74
N ILE A 108 3.91 9.57 -8.13
CA ILE A 108 3.18 8.40 -8.61
C ILE A 108 2.19 7.98 -7.53
N PRO A 109 0.88 7.93 -7.81
CA PRO A 109 -0.11 7.53 -6.82
C PRO A 109 0.11 6.07 -6.40
N ILE A 110 0.08 5.83 -5.09
CA ILE A 110 0.22 4.49 -4.52
C ILE A 110 -1.17 3.91 -4.35
N LYS A 111 -1.44 2.79 -5.04
CA LYS A 111 -2.67 2.03 -4.92
C LYS A 111 -2.48 0.88 -3.96
N VAL A 112 -3.29 0.84 -2.91
CA VAL A 112 -3.29 -0.26 -1.94
C VAL A 112 -4.41 -1.23 -2.28
N SER A 113 -4.08 -2.50 -2.28
CA SER A 113 -5.05 -3.58 -2.38
C SER A 113 -4.94 -4.51 -1.17
N VAL A 114 -6.07 -4.98 -0.71
CA VAL A 114 -6.19 -5.93 0.40
C VAL A 114 -6.51 -7.30 -0.18
N LYS A 115 -5.70 -8.31 0.12
CA LYS A 115 -5.86 -9.66 -0.43
C LYS A 115 -7.04 -10.41 0.18
N ARG A 116 -7.33 -10.16 1.47
CA ARG A 116 -8.45 -10.77 2.19
C ARG A 116 -9.38 -9.68 2.71
N TYR A 117 -10.68 -9.93 2.71
CA TYR A 117 -11.71 -9.00 3.19
C TYR A 117 -11.74 -7.65 2.44
N SER A 118 -11.37 -7.63 1.15
CA SER A 118 -11.25 -6.39 0.35
C SER A 118 -12.54 -5.58 0.26
N SER A 119 -13.71 -6.22 0.33
CA SER A 119 -15.01 -5.56 0.31
C SER A 119 -15.43 -4.93 1.65
N GLU A 120 -14.78 -5.35 2.74
CA GLU A 120 -15.11 -4.96 4.11
C GLU A 120 -14.07 -4.02 4.73
N CYS A 121 -12.97 -3.78 4.02
CA CYS A 121 -11.87 -2.94 4.44
C CYS A 121 -11.72 -1.72 3.54
N LYS A 122 -11.50 -0.54 4.14
CA LYS A 122 -10.98 0.64 3.44
C LYS A 122 -9.51 0.78 3.81
N ALA A 123 -8.64 0.74 2.81
CA ALA A 123 -7.20 0.84 3.00
C ALA A 123 -6.64 2.04 2.24
N GLU A 124 -5.84 2.86 2.91
CA GLU A 124 -5.21 4.06 2.35
C GLU A 124 -3.72 4.06 2.70
N ALA A 125 -2.87 4.37 1.71
CA ALA A 125 -1.44 4.51 1.93
C ALA A 125 -1.09 5.86 2.56
N SER A 126 -0.09 5.85 3.43
CA SER A 126 0.54 7.05 3.98
C SER A 126 2.07 6.90 3.93
N PRO A 127 2.77 7.68 3.13
CA PRO A 127 2.29 8.66 2.14
C PRO A 127 1.49 8.01 1.00
N ASN A 128 0.62 8.79 0.36
CA ASN A 128 -0.24 8.30 -0.73
C ASN A 128 0.41 8.37 -2.12
N ASN A 129 1.60 8.97 -2.22
CA ASN A 129 2.36 9.07 -3.45
C ASN A 129 3.80 8.60 -3.24
N LEU A 130 4.32 7.89 -4.23
CA LEU A 130 5.74 7.59 -4.38
C LEU A 130 6.41 8.79 -5.02
N VAL A 131 7.49 9.28 -4.42
CA VAL A 131 8.30 10.38 -4.96
C VAL A 131 9.47 9.78 -5.72
N VAL A 132 9.61 10.12 -6.99
CA VAL A 132 10.69 9.65 -7.84
C VAL A 132 11.44 10.80 -8.48
N GLU A 133 12.74 10.66 -8.60
CA GLU A 133 13.59 11.53 -9.41
C GLU A 133 13.94 10.81 -10.71
N ILE A 134 13.81 11.49 -11.84
CA ILE A 134 14.10 10.93 -13.16
C ILE A 134 15.31 11.64 -13.75
N ASN A 135 16.37 10.86 -13.96
CA ASN A 135 17.64 11.36 -14.46
C ASN A 135 17.99 10.72 -15.81
N ASP A 136 18.72 11.47 -16.65
CA ASP A 136 19.27 10.94 -17.89
C ASP A 136 20.38 9.94 -17.62
N VAL A 137 20.39 8.82 -18.36
CA VAL A 137 21.46 7.82 -18.25
C VAL A 137 22.67 8.30 -19.02
N LYS A 138 23.76 8.56 -18.30
CA LYS A 138 25.09 8.76 -18.91
C LYS A 138 25.89 7.48 -18.90
N GLN A 139 26.69 7.30 -19.94
CA GLN A 139 27.59 6.15 -20.06
C GLN A 139 29.02 6.65 -20.14
N LYS A 140 29.91 6.05 -19.35
CA LYS A 140 31.33 6.32 -19.39
C LYS A 140 32.12 5.02 -19.53
N VAL A 141 33.05 5.02 -20.45
CA VAL A 141 33.94 3.88 -20.70
C VAL A 141 35.19 4.06 -19.90
N PHE A 142 35.54 3.08 -19.11
CA PHE A 142 36.78 3.05 -18.31
C PHE A 142 37.71 1.93 -18.81
N PRO A 143 38.98 2.23 -19.06
CA PRO A 143 39.98 1.19 -19.32
C PRO A 143 40.24 0.41 -18.03
N LEU A 144 40.37 -0.89 -18.13
CA LEU A 144 40.80 -1.75 -17.02
C LEU A 144 42.32 -1.94 -17.10
N THR A 145 42.99 -1.67 -15.99
CA THR A 145 44.42 -1.94 -15.83
C THR A 145 44.62 -2.92 -14.70
N VAL A 146 45.53 -3.88 -14.88
CA VAL A 146 45.96 -4.78 -13.82
C VAL A 146 47.16 -4.19 -13.11
N SER A 147 47.12 -4.14 -11.80
CA SER A 147 48.22 -3.82 -10.94
C SER A 147 48.59 -5.04 -10.10
N VAL A 148 49.84 -5.45 -10.11
CA VAL A 148 50.34 -6.53 -9.26
C VAL A 148 51.18 -5.93 -8.15
N SER A 149 50.89 -6.36 -6.92
CA SER A 149 51.64 -5.98 -5.74
C SER A 149 52.38 -7.21 -5.20
N GLY A 150 53.66 -7.05 -4.86
CA GLY A 150 54.50 -8.08 -4.30
C GLY A 150 55.80 -8.27 -5.08
N THR A 151 56.78 -8.93 -4.46
CA THR A 151 58.05 -9.32 -5.09
C THR A 151 58.00 -10.78 -5.50
N PRO A 152 58.33 -11.11 -6.76
CA PRO A 152 58.41 -12.50 -7.20
C PRO A 152 59.51 -13.23 -6.41
N GLN A 153 59.33 -14.53 -6.24
CA GLN A 153 60.36 -15.38 -5.64
C GLN A 153 61.59 -15.41 -6.53
N ASN A 154 62.78 -15.58 -5.91
CA ASN A 154 64.02 -15.62 -6.62
C ASN A 154 63.97 -16.62 -7.80
N GLY A 155 64.32 -16.15 -8.98
CA GLY A 155 64.29 -16.92 -10.22
C GLY A 155 62.97 -16.87 -10.99
N CYS A 156 61.97 -16.18 -10.46
CA CYS A 156 60.66 -15.97 -11.15
C CYS A 156 60.54 -14.52 -11.61
N ILE A 157 59.92 -14.33 -12.77
CA ILE A 157 59.57 -13.00 -13.30
C ILE A 157 58.07 -12.93 -13.52
N ILE A 158 57.49 -11.76 -13.37
CA ILE A 158 56.10 -11.52 -13.71
C ILE A 158 55.98 -11.48 -15.24
N GLY A 159 55.19 -12.38 -15.82
CA GLY A 159 54.92 -12.42 -17.26
C GLY A 159 53.98 -11.30 -17.72
N ASN A 160 53.75 -11.27 -19.04
CA ASN A 160 52.76 -10.33 -19.62
C ASN A 160 51.37 -10.61 -19.10
N MET A 161 50.72 -9.55 -18.63
CA MET A 161 49.37 -9.61 -18.15
C MET A 161 48.41 -8.98 -19.16
N THR A 162 47.33 -9.66 -19.43
CA THR A 162 46.28 -9.15 -20.28
C THR A 162 44.97 -9.12 -19.50
N VAL A 163 44.18 -8.10 -19.75
CA VAL A 163 42.86 -7.92 -19.13
C VAL A 163 41.79 -8.15 -20.21
N ASN A 164 40.83 -8.98 -19.90
CA ASN A 164 39.68 -9.20 -20.78
C ASN A 164 38.37 -9.09 -19.97
N PRO A 165 37.48 -8.12 -20.29
CA PRO A 165 37.61 -7.09 -21.32
C PRO A 165 38.59 -5.96 -20.96
N GLU A 166 39.20 -5.33 -21.97
CA GLU A 166 40.13 -4.20 -21.78
C GLU A 166 39.41 -2.93 -21.28
N LYS A 167 38.10 -2.83 -21.52
CA LYS A 167 37.27 -1.68 -21.18
C LYS A 167 35.95 -2.12 -20.63
N ILE A 168 35.44 -1.41 -19.62
CA ILE A 168 34.10 -1.55 -19.10
C ILE A 168 33.29 -0.28 -19.31
N THR A 169 32.01 -0.44 -19.61
CA THR A 169 31.08 0.69 -19.71
C THR A 169 30.24 0.75 -18.44
N ILE A 170 30.35 1.83 -17.70
CA ILE A 170 29.53 2.11 -16.52
C ILE A 170 28.39 3.03 -16.98
N LYS A 171 27.16 2.66 -16.61
CA LYS A 171 25.97 3.46 -16.79
C LYS A 171 25.49 3.97 -15.43
N GLY A 172 25.16 5.24 -15.35
CA GLY A 172 24.67 5.85 -14.13
C GLY A 172 23.88 7.12 -14.39
N SER A 173 23.17 7.59 -13.37
CA SER A 173 22.59 8.93 -13.35
C SER A 173 23.68 9.92 -12.97
N GLU A 174 23.70 11.08 -13.62
CA GLU A 174 24.49 12.22 -13.16
C GLU A 174 23.58 13.09 -12.31
N PRO A 175 23.89 13.33 -11.03
CA PRO A 175 23.16 14.33 -10.27
C PRO A 175 23.42 15.71 -10.89
N LEU A 176 22.36 16.48 -11.07
CA LEU A 176 22.41 17.86 -11.52
C LEU A 176 23.05 18.76 -10.47
#